data_d7c80a82de06a05860019a71cc591f0f
#
_entry.id   d7c80a82de06a05860019a71cc591f0f
#
_cell.length_a   1.000
_cell.length_b   1.000
_cell.length_c   1.000
_cell.angle_alpha   90.00
_cell.angle_beta   90.00
_cell.angle_gamma   90.00
#
_symmetry.space_group_name_H-M   'P 1'
#
loop_
_entity.id
_entity.type
_entity.pdbx_description
1 polymer ?
#
loop_
_entity_poly.entity_id
_entity_poly.type
_entity_poly.pdbx_seq_one_letter_code
_entity_poly.pdbx_strand_id
1 'polypeptide(L)'
;MEKHPDVTVTVDSTGSGGGFENHFCPGDSDINAASRPVKDAEKTHCSKNDVTPVEMRIAGDALTMAVSTENTWANCLSFDQLAQIWSGGAETWADLNADWPDEPFELYGPDTTSGTYDWFSQHVVSRAGTHRSDYVSTEDDETIVQGLESSPYAIGYFGYSYYAQNKDRITALAIKTNEGDACGDPSLQAAKTGSYPMARPLFIYPSKEALQREEVAAFVRFYLENSTADWVAEEVKYVPSSDEQAETNLQALAEIVGE
;
A
#
# COMPACT_ATOMS: atom_id res chain seq x y z
N MET A 1 -9.60 19.00 14.19
CA MET A 1 -10.25 20.24 13.71
C MET A 1 -11.13 20.89 14.77
N GLU A 2 -11.92 20.19 15.57
CA GLU A 2 -12.71 20.83 16.65
C GLU A 2 -11.86 21.60 17.68
N LYS A 3 -10.60 21.17 17.92
CA LYS A 3 -9.66 21.84 18.86
C LYS A 3 -8.91 23.03 18.23
N HIS A 4 -8.85 23.11 16.91
CA HIS A 4 -8.11 24.12 16.14
C HIS A 4 -8.97 24.58 14.95
N PRO A 5 -9.99 25.41 15.19
CA PRO A 5 -10.98 25.80 14.15
C PRO A 5 -10.36 26.64 13.01
N ASP A 6 -9.19 27.22 13.24
CA ASP A 6 -8.50 28.06 12.25
C ASP A 6 -7.53 27.24 11.36
N VAL A 7 -7.43 25.92 11.59
CA VAL A 7 -6.58 25.03 10.80
C VAL A 7 -7.43 24.23 9.81
N THR A 8 -7.09 24.32 8.52
CA THR A 8 -7.70 23.52 7.45
C THR A 8 -6.69 22.48 6.97
N VAL A 9 -7.10 21.21 6.90
CA VAL A 9 -6.31 20.13 6.30
C VAL A 9 -6.95 19.75 4.98
N THR A 10 -6.19 19.87 3.89
CA THR A 10 -6.56 19.40 2.56
C THR A 10 -5.83 18.10 2.27
N VAL A 11 -6.52 17.13 1.70
CA VAL A 11 -5.95 15.81 1.34
C VAL A 11 -6.22 15.56 -0.14
N ASP A 12 -5.13 15.26 -0.88
CA ASP A 12 -5.18 14.86 -2.28
C ASP A 12 -4.72 13.40 -2.41
N SER A 13 -5.35 12.62 -3.27
CA SER A 13 -4.99 11.24 -3.56
C SER A 13 -4.16 11.19 -4.84
N THR A 14 -2.85 10.88 -4.71
CA THR A 14 -1.87 11.00 -5.81
C THR A 14 -0.95 9.79 -5.93
N GLY A 15 -1.13 8.76 -5.10
CA GLY A 15 -0.17 7.67 -4.91
C GLY A 15 1.15 8.13 -4.27
N SER A 16 1.96 7.18 -3.78
CA SER A 16 3.21 7.50 -3.04
C SER A 16 4.21 8.27 -3.89
N GLY A 17 4.47 7.78 -5.11
CA GLY A 17 5.44 8.41 -6.03
C GLY A 17 4.95 9.74 -6.57
N GLY A 18 3.69 9.79 -7.01
CA GLY A 18 3.06 11.01 -7.50
C GLY A 18 3.03 12.13 -6.45
N GLY A 19 2.74 11.77 -5.19
CA GLY A 19 2.79 12.71 -4.06
C GLY A 19 4.18 13.29 -3.85
N PHE A 20 5.23 12.47 -3.83
CA PHE A 20 6.61 12.96 -3.72
C PHE A 20 7.00 13.84 -4.89
N GLU A 21 6.73 13.41 -6.12
CA GLU A 21 7.24 14.06 -7.33
C GLU A 21 6.52 15.37 -7.63
N ASN A 22 5.20 15.41 -7.49
CA ASN A 22 4.38 16.51 -7.99
C ASN A 22 3.94 17.51 -6.92
N HIS A 23 4.02 17.15 -5.63
CA HIS A 23 3.50 18.00 -4.55
C HIS A 23 4.48 18.22 -3.41
N PHE A 24 5.01 17.13 -2.83
CA PHE A 24 5.82 17.24 -1.62
C PHE A 24 7.22 17.78 -1.89
N CYS A 25 7.96 17.18 -2.83
CA CYS A 25 9.32 17.67 -3.15
C CYS A 25 9.34 19.06 -3.80
N PRO A 26 8.31 19.48 -4.59
CA PRO A 26 8.19 20.89 -5.00
C PRO A 26 7.89 21.86 -3.84
N GLY A 27 7.41 21.37 -2.68
CA GLY A 27 7.06 22.19 -1.52
C GLY A 27 5.59 22.65 -1.50
N ASP A 28 4.73 22.05 -2.35
CA ASP A 28 3.31 22.40 -2.43
C ASP A 28 2.48 21.70 -1.35
N SER A 29 3.00 20.63 -0.73
CA SER A 29 2.37 19.96 0.41
C SER A 29 3.32 19.82 1.59
N ASP A 30 2.77 19.89 2.80
CA ASP A 30 3.53 19.81 4.06
C ASP A 30 3.89 18.38 4.46
N ILE A 31 3.04 17.42 4.06
CA ILE A 31 3.15 16.01 4.43
C ILE A 31 2.82 15.16 3.21
N ASN A 32 3.63 14.14 2.95
CA ASN A 32 3.31 13.07 1.98
C ASN A 32 3.02 11.76 2.72
N ALA A 33 1.98 11.03 2.31
CA ALA A 33 1.73 9.67 2.75
C ALA A 33 2.32 8.68 1.76
N ALA A 34 2.89 7.56 2.25
CA ALA A 34 3.49 6.56 1.39
C ALA A 34 3.34 5.14 1.94
N SER A 35 3.20 4.16 1.05
CA SER A 35 3.14 2.74 1.37
C SER A 35 4.47 2.00 1.11
N ARG A 36 5.55 2.75 1.05
CA ARG A 36 6.95 2.30 0.93
C ARG A 36 7.90 3.39 1.45
N PRO A 37 9.16 3.05 1.75
CA PRO A 37 10.18 4.05 2.02
C PRO A 37 10.38 5.01 0.84
N VAL A 38 10.78 6.26 1.16
CA VAL A 38 11.14 7.27 0.16
C VAL A 38 12.38 6.81 -0.62
N LYS A 39 12.31 6.88 -1.96
CA LYS A 39 13.41 6.48 -2.86
C LYS A 39 14.55 7.52 -2.84
N ASP A 40 15.78 7.10 -3.13
CA ASP A 40 16.93 8.02 -3.19
C ASP A 40 16.78 9.09 -4.29
N ALA A 41 16.12 8.76 -5.40
CA ALA A 41 15.81 9.73 -6.45
C ALA A 41 14.82 10.81 -5.94
N GLU A 42 13.82 10.42 -5.14
CA GLU A 42 12.85 11.34 -4.51
C GLU A 42 13.55 12.22 -3.47
N LYS A 43 14.41 11.65 -2.60
CA LYS A 43 15.23 12.45 -1.67
C LYS A 43 16.08 13.48 -2.40
N THR A 44 16.69 13.08 -3.53
CA THR A 44 17.48 13.98 -4.38
C THR A 44 16.62 15.08 -5.01
N HIS A 45 15.38 14.74 -5.42
CA HIS A 45 14.44 15.71 -5.96
C HIS A 45 14.01 16.72 -4.90
N CYS A 46 13.61 16.24 -3.70
CA CYS A 46 13.24 17.09 -2.57
C CYS A 46 14.38 18.05 -2.18
N SER A 47 15.61 17.54 -2.08
CA SER A 47 16.77 18.36 -1.68
C SER A 47 17.10 19.51 -2.64
N LYS A 48 16.72 19.42 -3.92
CA LYS A 48 16.88 20.49 -4.90
C LYS A 48 15.95 21.70 -4.65
N ASN A 49 14.90 21.46 -3.89
CA ASN A 49 13.89 22.45 -3.52
C ASN A 49 13.93 22.79 -2.02
N ASP A 50 15.04 22.45 -1.34
CA ASP A 50 15.22 22.68 0.10
C ASP A 50 14.13 22.00 0.96
N VAL A 51 13.56 20.89 0.50
CA VAL A 51 12.59 20.07 1.23
C VAL A 51 13.28 18.85 1.81
N THR A 52 13.17 18.66 3.12
CA THR A 52 13.78 17.53 3.85
C THR A 52 12.69 16.58 4.37
N PRO A 53 12.48 15.42 3.74
CA PRO A 53 11.47 14.45 4.21
C PRO A 53 11.90 13.81 5.53
N VAL A 54 11.00 13.82 6.52
CA VAL A 54 11.16 13.13 7.81
C VAL A 54 10.34 11.85 7.79
N GLU A 55 11.02 10.70 7.80
CA GLU A 55 10.35 9.40 7.74
C GLU A 55 9.72 9.02 9.07
N MET A 56 8.41 8.77 9.07
CA MET A 56 7.66 8.32 10.24
C MET A 56 6.77 7.14 9.85
N ARG A 57 7.11 5.93 10.31
CA ARG A 57 6.26 4.75 10.13
C ARG A 57 5.08 4.85 11.09
N ILE A 58 3.85 4.79 10.56
CA ILE A 58 2.64 5.06 11.33
C ILE A 58 1.68 3.88 11.42
N ALA A 59 1.83 2.90 10.53
CA ALA A 59 0.95 1.73 10.47
C ALA A 59 1.56 0.62 9.64
N GLY A 60 0.85 -0.50 9.55
CA GLY A 60 1.09 -1.55 8.57
C GLY A 60 -0.15 -1.79 7.72
N ASP A 61 0.06 -2.29 6.50
CA ASP A 61 -1.00 -2.72 5.58
C ASP A 61 -0.66 -4.10 5.03
N ALA A 62 -1.68 -4.80 4.50
CA ALA A 62 -1.52 -6.03 3.75
C ALA A 62 -1.96 -5.77 2.30
N LEU A 63 -1.04 -5.91 1.36
CA LEU A 63 -1.41 -5.91 -0.06
C LEU A 63 -2.20 -7.18 -0.33
N THR A 64 -3.42 -7.04 -0.84
CA THR A 64 -4.34 -8.16 -1.07
C THR A 64 -4.45 -8.46 -2.55
N MET A 65 -4.18 -9.71 -2.93
CA MET A 65 -4.53 -10.25 -4.23
C MET A 65 -5.95 -10.79 -4.17
N ALA A 66 -6.80 -10.42 -5.11
CA ALA A 66 -8.21 -10.83 -5.11
C ALA A 66 -8.69 -11.27 -6.49
N VAL A 67 -9.73 -12.09 -6.48
CA VAL A 67 -10.41 -12.65 -7.65
C VAL A 67 -11.92 -12.52 -7.48
N SER A 68 -12.68 -12.84 -8.52
CA SER A 68 -14.14 -12.99 -8.44
C SER A 68 -14.54 -14.06 -7.42
N THR A 69 -15.71 -13.92 -6.81
CA THR A 69 -16.34 -15.00 -6.00
C THR A 69 -16.68 -16.23 -6.83
N GLU A 70 -16.76 -16.10 -8.16
CA GLU A 70 -16.98 -17.22 -9.09
C GLU A 70 -15.70 -18.00 -9.42
N ASN A 71 -14.51 -17.46 -9.08
CA ASN A 71 -13.25 -18.17 -9.20
C ASN A 71 -13.14 -19.21 -8.09
N THR A 72 -13.37 -20.47 -8.40
CA THR A 72 -13.37 -21.57 -7.44
C THR A 72 -12.12 -22.45 -7.53
N TRP A 73 -11.18 -22.15 -8.41
CA TRP A 73 -9.98 -22.98 -8.67
C TRP A 73 -8.71 -22.42 -8.04
N ALA A 74 -8.55 -21.10 -7.99
CA ALA A 74 -7.35 -20.46 -7.44
C ALA A 74 -7.59 -20.07 -5.98
N ASN A 75 -7.01 -20.81 -5.04
CA ASN A 75 -7.14 -20.51 -3.61
C ASN A 75 -5.84 -19.96 -3.00
N CYS A 76 -4.69 -20.32 -3.56
CA CYS A 76 -3.37 -19.89 -3.09
C CYS A 76 -2.41 -19.78 -4.26
N LEU A 77 -1.68 -18.67 -4.34
CA LEU A 77 -0.62 -18.44 -5.33
C LEU A 77 0.72 -18.17 -4.66
N SER A 78 1.80 -18.64 -5.30
CA SER A 78 3.16 -18.29 -4.90
C SER A 78 3.59 -16.95 -5.51
N PHE A 79 4.63 -16.33 -4.94
CA PHE A 79 5.24 -15.16 -5.56
C PHE A 79 5.73 -15.43 -6.98
N ASP A 80 6.20 -16.64 -7.27
CA ASP A 80 6.67 -16.99 -8.60
C ASP A 80 5.51 -17.09 -9.61
N GLN A 81 4.34 -17.64 -9.19
CA GLN A 81 3.13 -17.64 -10.02
C GLN A 81 2.61 -16.21 -10.25
N LEU A 82 2.55 -15.38 -9.20
CA LEU A 82 2.20 -13.96 -9.33
C LEU A 82 3.17 -13.22 -10.25
N ALA A 83 4.47 -13.49 -10.12
CA ALA A 83 5.48 -12.90 -10.99
C ALA A 83 5.26 -13.29 -12.46
N GLN A 84 4.90 -14.55 -12.76
CA GLN A 84 4.59 -14.99 -14.12
C GLN A 84 3.35 -14.29 -14.69
N ILE A 85 2.26 -14.15 -13.92
CA ILE A 85 1.07 -13.41 -14.36
C ILE A 85 1.44 -11.95 -14.71
N TRP A 86 2.07 -11.25 -13.75
CA TRP A 86 2.27 -9.81 -13.83
C TRP A 86 3.52 -9.37 -14.61
N SER A 87 4.33 -10.32 -15.11
CA SER A 87 5.40 -10.06 -16.08
C SER A 87 5.04 -10.47 -17.52
N GLY A 88 3.88 -11.11 -17.73
CA GLY A 88 3.47 -11.66 -19.03
C GLY A 88 4.16 -12.99 -19.36
N GLY A 89 4.68 -13.70 -18.36
CA GLY A 89 5.22 -15.05 -18.52
C GLY A 89 4.15 -16.14 -18.57
N ALA A 90 2.96 -15.87 -18.02
CA ALA A 90 1.74 -16.67 -18.14
C ALA A 90 0.63 -15.80 -18.73
N GLU A 91 -0.14 -16.33 -19.68
CA GLU A 91 -1.23 -15.63 -20.34
C GLU A 91 -2.60 -16.17 -19.92
N THR A 92 -2.68 -17.44 -19.54
CA THR A 92 -3.91 -18.11 -19.11
C THR A 92 -3.76 -18.71 -17.72
N TRP A 93 -4.89 -19.02 -17.06
CA TRP A 93 -4.90 -19.74 -15.80
C TRP A 93 -4.28 -21.14 -15.94
N ALA A 94 -4.47 -21.81 -17.09
CA ALA A 94 -3.90 -23.13 -17.38
C ALA A 94 -2.35 -23.10 -17.45
N ASP A 95 -1.73 -21.96 -17.77
CA ASP A 95 -0.26 -21.82 -17.76
C ASP A 95 0.33 -21.98 -16.36
N LEU A 96 -0.46 -21.68 -15.32
CA LEU A 96 -0.03 -21.85 -13.92
C LEU A 96 -0.32 -23.25 -13.37
N ASN A 97 -1.40 -23.85 -13.83
CA ASN A 97 -1.81 -25.20 -13.46
C ASN A 97 -2.74 -25.76 -14.56
N ALA A 98 -2.31 -26.87 -15.17
CA ALA A 98 -3.03 -27.49 -16.29
C ALA A 98 -4.46 -27.97 -15.98
N ASP A 99 -4.81 -28.07 -14.69
CA ASP A 99 -6.19 -28.42 -14.24
C ASP A 99 -7.11 -27.19 -14.14
N TRP A 100 -6.57 -25.97 -14.34
CA TRP A 100 -7.33 -24.73 -14.31
C TRP A 100 -7.87 -24.35 -15.70
N PRO A 101 -8.82 -23.39 -15.81
CA PRO A 101 -9.35 -22.97 -17.11
C PRO A 101 -8.27 -22.47 -18.06
N ASP A 102 -8.35 -22.87 -19.33
CA ASP A 102 -7.51 -22.35 -20.42
C ASP A 102 -8.13 -21.03 -20.94
N GLU A 103 -8.22 -20.05 -20.04
CA GLU A 103 -8.81 -18.75 -20.29
C GLU A 103 -7.83 -17.65 -19.88
N PRO A 104 -7.74 -16.55 -20.63
CA PRO A 104 -6.81 -15.47 -20.36
C PRO A 104 -7.13 -14.75 -19.05
N PHE A 105 -6.08 -14.20 -18.41
CA PHE A 105 -6.24 -13.33 -17.27
C PHE A 105 -6.89 -12.00 -17.66
N GLU A 106 -7.85 -11.54 -16.90
CA GLU A 106 -8.34 -10.16 -16.92
C GLU A 106 -7.73 -9.41 -15.73
N LEU A 107 -6.80 -8.50 -15.98
CA LEU A 107 -5.91 -7.96 -14.98
C LEU A 107 -6.32 -6.54 -14.56
N TYR A 108 -6.40 -6.31 -13.24
CA TYR A 108 -6.76 -5.02 -12.63
C TYR A 108 -5.77 -4.66 -11.52
N GLY A 109 -5.31 -3.43 -11.49
CA GLY A 109 -4.37 -3.02 -10.44
C GLY A 109 -4.09 -1.53 -10.41
N PRO A 110 -3.34 -1.07 -9.39
CA PRO A 110 -2.98 0.33 -9.25
C PRO A 110 -2.04 0.78 -10.38
N ASP A 111 -2.00 2.09 -10.61
CA ASP A 111 -1.13 2.68 -11.61
C ASP A 111 0.34 2.76 -11.16
N THR A 112 1.21 3.20 -12.07
CA THR A 112 2.66 3.25 -11.84
C THR A 112 3.12 4.31 -10.84
N THR A 113 2.24 5.21 -10.38
CA THR A 113 2.54 6.19 -9.33
C THR A 113 2.21 5.65 -7.94
N SER A 114 1.46 4.54 -7.87
CA SER A 114 1.07 3.87 -6.64
C SER A 114 2.24 3.25 -5.89
N GLY A 115 2.27 3.46 -4.58
CA GLY A 115 3.19 2.72 -3.71
C GLY A 115 2.87 1.23 -3.63
N THR A 116 1.63 0.83 -3.90
CA THR A 116 1.21 -0.58 -4.02
C THR A 116 1.83 -1.23 -5.26
N TYR A 117 1.75 -0.55 -6.41
CA TYR A 117 2.42 -0.96 -7.64
C TYR A 117 3.94 -1.09 -7.45
N ASP A 118 4.58 -0.05 -6.87
CA ASP A 118 6.02 -0.05 -6.62
C ASP A 118 6.46 -1.23 -5.76
N TRP A 119 5.76 -1.45 -4.64
CA TRP A 119 6.11 -2.54 -3.73
C TRP A 119 5.94 -3.91 -4.41
N PHE A 120 4.81 -4.13 -5.07
CA PHE A 120 4.51 -5.39 -5.76
C PHE A 120 5.50 -5.67 -6.90
N SER A 121 5.78 -4.65 -7.71
CA SER A 121 6.76 -4.74 -8.80
C SER A 121 8.15 -5.11 -8.30
N GLN A 122 8.59 -4.48 -7.19
CA GLN A 122 9.92 -4.68 -6.64
C GLN A 122 10.08 -6.02 -5.91
N HIS A 123 9.08 -6.48 -5.16
CA HIS A 123 9.22 -7.64 -4.27
C HIS A 123 8.69 -8.93 -4.88
N VAL A 124 7.79 -8.84 -5.85
CA VAL A 124 7.14 -9.99 -6.47
C VAL A 124 7.49 -10.10 -7.95
N VAL A 125 7.07 -9.12 -8.77
CA VAL A 125 7.18 -9.21 -10.23
C VAL A 125 8.62 -9.29 -10.71
N SER A 126 9.55 -8.60 -10.04
CA SER A 126 10.99 -8.61 -10.36
C SER A 126 11.62 -10.01 -10.36
N ARG A 127 10.97 -11.03 -9.79
CA ARG A 127 11.42 -12.42 -9.84
C ARG A 127 11.38 -13.01 -11.23
N ALA A 128 10.44 -12.57 -12.08
CA ALA A 128 10.25 -13.10 -13.45
C ALA A 128 10.53 -12.07 -14.55
N GLY A 129 10.59 -10.78 -14.24
CA GLY A 129 10.84 -9.75 -15.25
C GLY A 129 10.40 -8.35 -14.83
N THR A 130 9.84 -7.61 -15.78
CA THR A 130 9.28 -6.28 -15.59
C THR A 130 7.77 -6.38 -15.54
N HIS A 131 7.15 -5.56 -14.72
CA HIS A 131 5.68 -5.50 -14.63
C HIS A 131 5.07 -5.14 -15.99
N ARG A 132 4.08 -5.93 -16.41
CA ARG A 132 3.36 -5.69 -17.68
C ARG A 132 2.53 -4.42 -17.61
N SER A 133 2.20 -3.85 -18.77
CA SER A 133 1.41 -2.61 -18.86
C SER A 133 0.03 -2.80 -19.50
N ASP A 134 -0.29 -4.02 -19.94
CA ASP A 134 -1.53 -4.37 -20.62
C ASP A 134 -2.61 -4.88 -19.64
N TYR A 135 -2.82 -4.13 -18.56
CA TYR A 135 -3.86 -4.35 -17.55
C TYR A 135 -4.68 -3.07 -17.35
N VAL A 136 -5.84 -3.16 -16.71
CA VAL A 136 -6.62 -1.98 -16.31
C VAL A 136 -5.92 -1.33 -15.12
N SER A 137 -5.25 -0.21 -15.40
CA SER A 137 -4.43 0.55 -14.45
C SER A 137 -5.23 1.71 -13.88
N THR A 138 -5.40 1.78 -12.55
CA THR A 138 -6.20 2.83 -11.88
C THR A 138 -5.80 3.02 -10.43
N GLU A 139 -5.96 4.25 -9.91
CA GLU A 139 -5.88 4.55 -8.46
C GLU A 139 -7.26 4.44 -7.78
N ASP A 140 -8.33 4.15 -8.53
CA ASP A 140 -9.66 3.91 -7.99
C ASP A 140 -9.87 2.42 -7.69
N ASP A 141 -9.73 2.04 -6.43
CA ASP A 141 -9.91 0.66 -5.97
C ASP A 141 -11.33 0.12 -6.25
N GLU A 142 -12.38 0.96 -6.32
CA GLU A 142 -13.73 0.53 -6.68
C GLU A 142 -13.79 0.03 -8.14
N THR A 143 -13.06 0.66 -9.05
CA THR A 143 -12.91 0.19 -10.43
C THR A 143 -12.28 -1.20 -10.48
N ILE A 144 -11.28 -1.47 -9.62
CA ILE A 144 -10.67 -2.80 -9.52
C ILE A 144 -11.70 -3.83 -9.02
N VAL A 145 -12.45 -3.51 -7.95
CA VAL A 145 -13.49 -4.41 -7.41
C VAL A 145 -14.55 -4.75 -8.46
N GLN A 146 -15.06 -3.74 -9.18
CA GLN A 146 -16.04 -3.95 -10.25
C GLN A 146 -15.48 -4.83 -11.39
N GLY A 147 -14.20 -4.66 -11.73
CA GLY A 147 -13.53 -5.52 -12.69
C GLY A 147 -13.47 -6.98 -12.23
N LEU A 148 -13.15 -7.21 -10.97
CA LEU A 148 -13.11 -8.56 -10.39
C LEU A 148 -14.51 -9.22 -10.33
N GLU A 149 -15.56 -8.46 -10.09
CA GLU A 149 -16.94 -8.98 -10.12
C GLU A 149 -17.41 -9.34 -11.54
N SER A 150 -16.85 -8.70 -12.57
CA SER A 150 -17.34 -8.83 -13.95
C SER A 150 -16.97 -10.15 -14.61
N SER A 151 -15.95 -10.87 -14.11
CA SER A 151 -15.44 -12.08 -14.74
C SER A 151 -14.81 -13.05 -13.75
N PRO A 152 -15.09 -14.37 -13.84
CA PRO A 152 -14.42 -15.38 -13.02
C PRO A 152 -12.90 -15.49 -13.32
N TYR A 153 -12.44 -14.95 -14.45
CA TYR A 153 -11.03 -15.00 -14.87
C TYR A 153 -10.25 -13.75 -14.45
N ALA A 154 -10.94 -12.78 -13.82
CA ALA A 154 -10.33 -11.55 -13.35
C ALA A 154 -9.47 -11.79 -12.10
N ILE A 155 -8.32 -11.14 -12.05
CA ILE A 155 -7.43 -11.06 -10.89
C ILE A 155 -6.89 -9.64 -10.74
N GLY A 156 -6.83 -9.14 -9.51
CA GLY A 156 -6.34 -7.80 -9.22
C GLY A 156 -5.72 -7.68 -7.84
N TYR A 157 -5.12 -6.51 -7.54
CA TYR A 157 -4.50 -6.27 -6.24
C TYR A 157 -4.65 -4.82 -5.77
N PHE A 158 -4.78 -4.66 -4.44
CA PHE A 158 -4.96 -3.38 -3.74
C PHE A 158 -4.70 -3.56 -2.24
N GLY A 159 -4.92 -2.52 -1.41
CA GLY A 159 -4.77 -2.58 0.04
C GLY A 159 -5.86 -3.38 0.74
N TYR A 160 -5.51 -4.08 1.83
CA TYR A 160 -6.44 -4.91 2.61
C TYR A 160 -7.66 -4.13 3.13
N SER A 161 -7.49 -2.86 3.47
CA SER A 161 -8.58 -2.02 3.94
C SER A 161 -9.77 -2.02 2.98
N TYR A 162 -9.48 -1.99 1.69
CA TYR A 162 -10.49 -2.00 0.64
C TYR A 162 -11.14 -3.39 0.47
N TYR A 163 -10.31 -4.44 0.46
CA TYR A 163 -10.83 -5.82 0.48
C TYR A 163 -11.76 -6.06 1.67
N ALA A 164 -11.37 -5.60 2.87
CA ALA A 164 -12.16 -5.81 4.09
C ALA A 164 -13.58 -5.23 4.02
N GLN A 165 -13.78 -4.18 3.21
CA GLN A 165 -15.08 -3.55 2.98
C GLN A 165 -15.90 -4.23 1.87
N ASN A 166 -15.28 -5.10 1.06
CA ASN A 166 -15.87 -5.73 -0.12
C ASN A 166 -15.82 -7.27 -0.10
N LYS A 167 -15.71 -7.88 1.08
CA LYS A 167 -15.57 -9.34 1.27
C LYS A 167 -16.73 -10.19 0.74
N ASP A 168 -17.90 -9.61 0.60
CA ASP A 168 -19.11 -10.21 0.06
C ASP A 168 -19.19 -10.14 -1.48
N ARG A 169 -18.32 -9.34 -2.10
CA ARG A 169 -18.26 -9.11 -3.54
C ARG A 169 -17.10 -9.85 -4.23
N ILE A 170 -15.98 -9.99 -3.54
CA ILE A 170 -14.73 -10.55 -4.08
C ILE A 170 -14.07 -11.50 -3.09
N THR A 171 -13.20 -12.36 -3.58
CA THR A 171 -12.46 -13.36 -2.79
C THR A 171 -10.96 -13.02 -2.77
N ALA A 172 -10.38 -12.91 -1.57
CA ALA A 172 -8.93 -12.78 -1.46
C ALA A 172 -8.24 -14.14 -1.64
N LEU A 173 -7.09 -14.13 -2.33
CA LEU A 173 -6.22 -15.28 -2.45
C LEU A 173 -5.25 -15.35 -1.27
N ALA A 174 -5.05 -16.54 -0.75
CA ALA A 174 -3.92 -16.82 0.13
C ALA A 174 -2.61 -16.78 -0.67
N ILE A 175 -1.53 -16.34 -0.03
CA ILE A 175 -0.23 -16.15 -0.69
C ILE A 175 0.85 -16.93 0.05
N LYS A 176 1.77 -17.52 -0.71
CA LYS A 176 3.01 -18.12 -0.21
C LYS A 176 4.23 -17.49 -0.91
N THR A 177 5.35 -17.42 -0.19
CA THR A 177 6.59 -16.85 -0.76
C THR A 177 7.23 -17.81 -1.76
N ASN A 178 7.30 -19.10 -1.42
CA ASN A 178 7.87 -20.16 -2.26
C ASN A 178 6.90 -21.34 -2.33
N GLU A 179 7.10 -22.25 -3.28
CA GLU A 179 6.21 -23.40 -3.50
C GLU A 179 6.08 -24.36 -2.29
N GLY A 180 7.09 -24.47 -1.45
CA GLY A 180 7.06 -25.32 -0.24
C GLY A 180 6.49 -24.66 1.01
N ASP A 181 6.18 -23.37 0.97
CA ASP A 181 5.72 -22.62 2.12
C ASP A 181 4.20 -22.81 2.36
N ALA A 182 3.76 -22.58 3.58
CA ALA A 182 2.34 -22.51 3.89
C ALA A 182 1.71 -21.26 3.28
N CYS A 183 0.46 -21.37 2.84
CA CYS A 183 -0.32 -20.25 2.38
C CYS A 183 -0.75 -19.36 3.55
N GLY A 184 -0.53 -18.06 3.45
CA GLY A 184 -1.00 -17.05 4.40
C GLY A 184 -2.20 -16.30 3.83
N ASP A 185 -3.26 -16.15 4.62
CA ASP A 185 -4.42 -15.34 4.25
C ASP A 185 -4.16 -13.86 4.56
N PRO A 186 -4.63 -12.92 3.72
CA PRO A 186 -4.54 -11.50 4.03
C PRO A 186 -5.45 -11.17 5.21
N SER A 187 -4.83 -10.73 6.31
CA SER A 187 -5.53 -10.26 7.50
C SER A 187 -4.64 -9.32 8.30
N LEU A 188 -5.25 -8.44 9.11
CA LEU A 188 -4.49 -7.55 9.99
C LEU A 188 -3.63 -8.33 10.98
N GLN A 189 -4.14 -9.46 11.50
CA GLN A 189 -3.38 -10.31 12.43
C GLN A 189 -2.19 -10.95 11.74
N ALA A 190 -2.35 -11.48 10.54
CA ALA A 190 -1.26 -12.09 9.78
C ALA A 190 -0.21 -11.04 9.35
N ALA A 191 -0.65 -9.82 9.01
CA ALA A 191 0.24 -8.70 8.73
C ALA A 191 1.02 -8.26 9.97
N LYS A 192 0.38 -8.21 11.15
CA LYS A 192 1.00 -7.85 12.42
C LYS A 192 2.07 -8.88 12.84
N THR A 193 1.80 -10.16 12.66
CA THR A 193 2.73 -11.26 13.04
C THR A 193 3.79 -11.55 11.98
N GLY A 194 3.70 -10.94 10.79
CA GLY A 194 4.60 -11.22 9.66
C GLY A 194 4.36 -12.58 9.00
N SER A 195 3.22 -13.24 9.29
CA SER A 195 2.86 -14.52 8.66
C SER A 195 2.22 -14.36 7.28
N TYR A 196 1.83 -13.15 6.90
CA TYR A 196 1.38 -12.83 5.55
C TYR A 196 2.51 -12.22 4.72
N PRO A 197 2.90 -12.84 3.59
CA PRO A 197 4.10 -12.42 2.86
C PRO A 197 4.04 -11.04 2.21
N MET A 198 2.82 -10.52 1.96
CA MET A 198 2.62 -9.20 1.33
C MET A 198 2.23 -8.11 2.33
N ALA A 199 2.64 -8.25 3.60
CA ALA A 199 2.53 -7.17 4.58
C ALA A 199 3.56 -6.08 4.31
N ARG A 200 3.16 -4.81 4.45
CA ARG A 200 4.00 -3.65 4.17
C ARG A 200 3.82 -2.53 5.19
N PRO A 201 4.86 -1.73 5.46
CA PRO A 201 4.74 -0.55 6.30
C PRO A 201 4.05 0.61 5.58
N LEU A 202 3.34 1.43 6.35
CA LEU A 202 2.80 2.72 5.91
C LEU A 202 3.52 3.85 6.64
N PHE A 203 3.76 4.94 5.91
CA PHE A 203 4.52 6.08 6.37
C PHE A 203 3.78 7.40 6.15
N ILE A 204 4.08 8.39 6.97
CA ILE A 204 3.95 9.80 6.64
C ILE A 204 5.33 10.43 6.58
N TYR A 205 5.47 11.41 5.71
CA TYR A 205 6.68 12.21 5.51
C TYR A 205 6.35 13.68 5.67
N PRO A 206 6.31 14.24 6.89
CA PRO A 206 6.32 15.68 7.03
C PRO A 206 7.65 16.25 6.55
N SER A 207 7.66 17.45 5.96
CA SER A 207 8.91 18.14 5.70
C SER A 207 9.45 18.76 6.98
N LYS A 208 10.77 18.70 7.18
CA LYS A 208 11.41 19.30 8.34
C LYS A 208 11.12 20.79 8.46
N GLU A 209 11.00 21.45 7.32
CA GLU A 209 10.71 22.88 7.18
C GLU A 209 9.26 23.18 7.59
N ALA A 210 8.29 22.36 7.16
CA ALA A 210 6.89 22.50 7.55
C ALA A 210 6.68 22.25 9.05
N LEU A 211 7.44 21.33 9.66
CA LEU A 211 7.39 21.05 11.10
C LEU A 211 7.79 22.24 12.00
N GLN A 212 8.39 23.30 11.44
CA GLN A 212 8.66 24.54 12.16
C GLN A 212 7.39 25.40 12.38
N ARG A 213 6.30 25.06 11.71
CA ARG A 213 4.97 25.65 11.93
C ARG A 213 4.23 24.87 13.02
N GLU A 214 3.72 25.59 14.03
CA GLU A 214 3.07 24.99 15.20
C GLU A 214 1.87 24.11 14.81
N GLU A 215 1.06 24.55 13.84
CA GLU A 215 -0.11 23.81 13.37
C GLU A 215 0.24 22.50 12.68
N VAL A 216 1.36 22.43 11.93
CA VAL A 216 1.83 21.21 11.28
C VAL A 216 2.40 20.25 12.31
N ALA A 217 3.23 20.75 13.23
CA ALA A 217 3.79 19.94 14.31
C ALA A 217 2.68 19.35 15.21
N ALA A 218 1.66 20.15 15.55
CA ALA A 218 0.52 19.70 16.33
C ALA A 218 -0.31 18.63 15.60
N PHE A 219 -0.53 18.78 14.28
CA PHE A 219 -1.22 17.77 13.48
C PHE A 219 -0.43 16.46 13.41
N VAL A 220 0.88 16.52 13.16
CA VAL A 220 1.75 15.33 13.14
C VAL A 220 1.79 14.65 14.50
N ARG A 221 1.93 15.40 15.59
CA ARG A 221 1.87 14.88 16.96
C ARG A 221 0.57 14.13 17.21
N PHE A 222 -0.58 14.76 16.92
CA PHE A 222 -1.88 14.12 17.03
C PHE A 222 -1.96 12.81 16.26
N TYR A 223 -1.42 12.79 15.03
CA TYR A 223 -1.38 11.60 14.18
C TYR A 223 -0.57 10.47 14.83
N LEU A 224 0.61 10.79 15.36
CA LEU A 224 1.51 9.82 16.01
C LEU A 224 0.92 9.27 17.32
N GLU A 225 0.36 10.12 18.16
CA GLU A 225 -0.29 9.74 19.43
C GLU A 225 -1.49 8.81 19.22
N ASN A 226 -2.15 8.88 18.06
CA ASN A 226 -3.29 8.04 17.72
C ASN A 226 -2.92 6.84 16.84
N SER A 227 -1.69 6.69 16.40
CA SER A 227 -1.26 5.61 15.50
C SER A 227 -1.31 4.22 16.13
N THR A 228 -1.35 4.12 17.46
CA THR A 228 -1.48 2.87 18.24
C THR A 228 -2.91 2.52 18.62
N ALA A 229 -3.87 3.42 18.34
CA ALA A 229 -5.26 3.29 18.79
C ALA A 229 -5.99 2.12 18.10
N ASP A 230 -6.88 1.46 18.83
CA ASP A 230 -7.64 0.30 18.33
C ASP A 230 -8.50 0.64 17.11
N TRP A 231 -9.03 1.86 17.00
CA TRP A 231 -9.83 2.28 15.85
C TRP A 231 -9.04 2.27 14.52
N VAL A 232 -7.70 2.32 14.54
CA VAL A 232 -6.87 2.15 13.34
C VAL A 232 -7.09 0.76 12.73
N ALA A 233 -7.25 -0.27 13.56
CA ALA A 233 -7.60 -1.61 13.11
C ALA A 233 -9.10 -1.77 12.85
N GLU A 234 -9.94 -1.18 13.69
CA GLU A 234 -11.40 -1.41 13.69
C GLU A 234 -12.11 -0.62 12.60
N GLU A 235 -11.70 0.63 12.36
CA GLU A 235 -12.35 1.53 11.40
C GLU A 235 -11.54 1.66 10.10
N VAL A 236 -10.22 1.91 10.20
CA VAL A 236 -9.35 2.13 9.02
C VAL A 236 -8.90 0.83 8.37
N LYS A 237 -8.91 -0.29 9.12
CA LYS A 237 -8.45 -1.61 8.66
C LYS A 237 -6.94 -1.67 8.35
N TYR A 238 -6.14 -0.86 9.05
CA TYR A 238 -4.69 -0.95 9.05
C TYR A 238 -4.18 -1.63 10.32
N VAL A 239 -2.95 -2.12 10.29
CA VAL A 239 -2.25 -2.62 11.49
C VAL A 239 -1.74 -1.40 12.26
N PRO A 240 -2.19 -1.17 13.51
CA PRO A 240 -1.69 -0.07 14.32
C PRO A 240 -0.18 -0.15 14.54
N SER A 241 0.47 0.99 14.73
CA SER A 241 1.86 1.05 15.19
C SER A 241 2.03 0.35 16.54
N SER A 242 3.24 -0.13 16.82
CA SER A 242 3.62 -0.50 18.19
C SER A 242 3.88 0.76 19.01
N ASP A 243 3.74 0.64 20.35
CA ASP A 243 4.05 1.73 21.27
C ASP A 243 5.52 2.19 21.11
N GLU A 244 6.46 1.26 20.92
CA GLU A 244 7.88 1.55 20.67
C GLU A 244 8.08 2.39 19.40
N GLN A 245 7.36 2.08 18.31
CA GLN A 245 7.46 2.84 17.06
C GLN A 245 6.85 4.25 17.21
N ALA A 246 5.70 4.35 17.87
CA ALA A 246 5.05 5.64 18.15
C ALA A 246 5.94 6.53 19.02
N GLU A 247 6.55 5.98 20.08
CA GLU A 247 7.48 6.69 20.95
C GLU A 247 8.72 7.16 20.19
N THR A 248 9.31 6.32 19.34
CA THR A 248 10.45 6.68 18.48
C THR A 248 10.10 7.86 17.58
N ASN A 249 8.93 7.84 16.95
CA ASN A 249 8.47 8.91 16.08
C ASN A 249 8.22 10.22 16.86
N LEU A 250 7.63 10.13 18.05
CA LEU A 250 7.37 11.30 18.92
C LEU A 250 8.68 11.95 19.40
N GLN A 251 9.69 11.14 19.75
CA GLN A 251 11.02 11.64 20.09
C GLN A 251 11.69 12.36 18.90
N ALA A 252 11.62 11.76 17.70
CA ALA A 252 12.16 12.40 16.49
C ALA A 252 11.45 13.74 16.19
N LEU A 253 10.13 13.80 16.38
CA LEU A 253 9.37 15.04 16.24
C LEU A 253 9.84 16.09 17.26
N ALA A 254 9.94 15.73 18.54
CA ALA A 254 10.36 16.63 19.61
C ALA A 254 11.76 17.22 19.34
N GLU A 255 12.72 16.40 18.91
CA GLU A 255 14.06 16.86 18.52
C GLU A 255 14.04 17.89 17.37
N ILE A 256 13.15 17.70 16.38
CA ILE A 256 13.04 18.58 15.20
C ILE A 256 12.42 19.93 15.59
N VAL A 257 11.40 19.93 16.46
CA VAL A 257 10.69 21.16 16.86
C VAL A 257 11.34 21.86 18.07
N GLY A 258 12.35 21.23 18.71
CA GLY A 258 13.10 21.83 19.82
C GLY A 258 12.42 21.73 21.19
N GLU A 259 11.67 20.65 21.44
CA GLU A 259 10.99 20.33 22.71
C GLU A 259 11.81 19.37 23.58
#